data_76931362a89a1e36bf0e82a091545a68
#
_entry.id   76931362a89a1e36bf0e82a091545a68
#
_cell.length_a   1.000
_cell.length_b   1.000
_cell.length_c   1.000
_cell.angle_alpha   90.00
_cell.angle_beta   90.00
_cell.angle_gamma   90.00
#
_symmetry.space_group_name_H-M   'P 1'
#
loop_
_entity.id
_entity.type
_entity.pdbx_description
1 polymer ?
#
loop_
_entity_poly.entity_id
_entity_poly.type
_entity_poly.pdbx_seq_one_letter_code
_entity_poly.pdbx_strand_id
1 'polypeptide(L)'
;MRNDLFLKSDVAKNLYDAVRDLPIVDYHCHLSPKEILEDREFPDIAQIWLGGDHYKWRLMRACGVPEALITGGAEPREKFRAWAACLETAMGNPLYVWSHMELSMFFGIEDTLTAESADDIFDRANAYIKEHHLSPRKLMLQSHVELVATTDDPADSLEYHKEIAKEKNFPVRVVPSFRTDAALNICRANYRDYALHLGEVCGFSVETLDDLKAALSKRLDFFCENGCRVSDIGIEGFPKEDKSCDAAETFKKALKGKTIPENEFRNFLFEMYVYLAHEYKAHNVTMQLHLNVKRNACTRLFETVGPDAGGDCVGDPISEHEVAVLLDTMDRRDSLPHTILYTLEPSMYMALATTAGSFKGVVPGAAWWFCDHKRGMEEQLNIMAETGHLGQFTGMLTDSRSFLSYARHDYFRRVLCNRVAEELMDGTFLSEKAALKLLTDLCVENSRKLFGE
;
A
#
# COMPACT_ATOMS: atom_id res chain seq x y z
N MET A 1 13.26 8.12 -21.64
CA MET A 1 12.57 6.78 -21.60
C MET A 1 11.73 6.60 -22.87
N ARG A 2 11.47 5.36 -23.34
CA ARG A 2 10.63 5.14 -24.54
C ARG A 2 9.17 5.53 -24.26
N ASN A 3 8.59 6.40 -25.10
CA ASN A 3 7.19 6.83 -24.97
C ASN A 3 6.18 5.68 -25.11
N ASP A 4 6.58 4.60 -25.83
CA ASP A 4 5.77 3.40 -26.08
C ASP A 4 6.06 2.24 -25.11
N LEU A 5 6.65 2.52 -23.94
CA LEU A 5 6.93 1.50 -22.93
C LEU A 5 5.66 0.66 -22.66
N PHE A 6 5.76 -0.66 -22.87
CA PHE A 6 4.70 -1.68 -22.76
C PHE A 6 3.55 -1.58 -23.77
N LEU A 7 3.41 -0.49 -24.51
CA LEU A 7 2.33 -0.28 -25.48
C LEU A 7 2.70 -0.91 -26.83
N LYS A 8 2.26 -2.14 -27.07
CA LYS A 8 2.70 -2.97 -28.20
C LYS A 8 1.95 -2.71 -29.51
N SER A 9 0.82 -1.99 -29.48
CA SER A 9 -0.02 -1.71 -30.65
C SER A 9 -0.51 -0.27 -30.65
N ASP A 10 -0.96 0.19 -31.81
CA ASP A 10 -1.57 1.51 -31.92
C ASP A 10 -2.91 1.58 -31.15
N VAL A 11 -3.64 0.47 -31.05
CA VAL A 11 -4.82 0.37 -30.19
C VAL A 11 -4.44 0.63 -28.74
N ALA A 12 -3.38 -0.02 -28.22
CA ALA A 12 -2.90 0.21 -26.86
C ALA A 12 -2.49 1.65 -26.59
N LYS A 13 -1.80 2.29 -27.58
CA LYS A 13 -1.40 3.71 -27.49
C LYS A 13 -2.62 4.63 -27.44
N ASN A 14 -3.61 4.43 -28.30
CA ASN A 14 -4.83 5.24 -28.31
C ASN A 14 -5.62 5.11 -27.00
N LEU A 15 -5.74 3.91 -26.46
CA LEU A 15 -6.37 3.68 -25.16
C LEU A 15 -5.60 4.37 -24.04
N TYR A 16 -4.27 4.28 -24.05
CA TYR A 16 -3.42 4.92 -23.05
C TYR A 16 -3.53 6.46 -23.13
N ASP A 17 -3.50 7.03 -24.32
CA ASP A 17 -3.65 8.49 -24.51
C ASP A 17 -4.98 9.03 -23.97
N ALA A 18 -6.03 8.20 -23.95
CA ALA A 18 -7.32 8.56 -23.39
C ALA A 18 -7.37 8.56 -21.85
N VAL A 19 -6.44 7.83 -21.17
CA VAL A 19 -6.50 7.64 -19.72
C VAL A 19 -5.25 8.12 -18.98
N ARG A 20 -4.16 8.46 -19.68
CA ARG A 20 -2.87 8.80 -19.07
C ARG A 20 -2.94 10.00 -18.12
N ASP A 21 -3.80 10.97 -18.42
CA ASP A 21 -3.93 12.21 -17.64
C ASP A 21 -5.09 12.17 -16.62
N LEU A 22 -5.74 11.01 -16.44
CA LEU A 22 -6.75 10.84 -15.39
C LEU A 22 -6.13 11.09 -14.00
N PRO A 23 -6.90 11.66 -13.07
CA PRO A 23 -6.41 11.89 -11.73
C PRO A 23 -6.02 10.60 -11.00
N ILE A 24 -5.29 10.73 -9.90
CA ILE A 24 -4.86 9.63 -9.04
C ILE A 24 -5.63 9.70 -7.72
N VAL A 25 -6.29 8.60 -7.39
CA VAL A 25 -6.82 8.31 -6.05
C VAL A 25 -5.98 7.19 -5.47
N ASP A 26 -4.99 7.55 -4.65
CA ASP A 26 -4.08 6.59 -4.01
C ASP A 26 -4.65 6.15 -2.67
N TYR A 27 -5.50 5.14 -2.71
CA TYR A 27 -6.31 4.69 -1.58
C TYR A 27 -5.53 3.87 -0.54
N HIS A 28 -4.22 3.67 -0.73
CA HIS A 28 -3.30 3.09 0.24
C HIS A 28 -1.87 3.52 -0.04
N CYS A 29 -1.31 4.33 0.84
CA CYS A 29 0.08 4.76 0.80
C CYS A 29 0.64 4.95 2.22
N HIS A 30 1.96 5.11 2.32
CA HIS A 30 2.69 5.40 3.55
C HIS A 30 3.33 6.80 3.52
N LEU A 31 2.78 7.73 2.74
CA LEU A 31 3.25 9.11 2.73
C LEU A 31 3.02 9.78 4.08
N SER A 32 3.97 10.59 4.50
CA SER A 32 3.88 11.33 5.77
C SER A 32 2.94 12.52 5.66
N PRO A 33 1.80 12.55 6.37
CA PRO A 33 0.93 13.72 6.39
C PRO A 33 1.63 14.96 6.96
N LYS A 34 2.64 14.78 7.83
CA LYS A 34 3.48 15.86 8.32
C LYS A 34 4.30 16.50 7.20
N GLU A 35 4.95 15.71 6.35
CA GLU A 35 5.71 16.23 5.21
C GLU A 35 4.80 16.96 4.22
N ILE A 36 3.58 16.45 4.00
CA ILE A 36 2.58 17.12 3.16
C ILE A 36 2.16 18.46 3.77
N LEU A 37 1.95 18.53 5.08
CA LEU A 37 1.59 19.79 5.75
C LEU A 37 2.73 20.80 5.72
N GLU A 38 3.95 20.38 6.07
CA GLU A 38 5.12 21.25 6.13
C GLU A 38 5.56 21.74 4.75
N ASP A 39 5.32 20.96 3.70
CA ASP A 39 5.60 21.23 2.30
C ASP A 39 7.00 21.82 2.03
N ARG A 40 8.01 21.30 2.73
CA ARG A 40 9.39 21.77 2.60
C ARG A 40 9.99 21.32 1.27
N GLU A 41 10.79 22.22 0.68
CA GLU A 41 11.61 21.87 -0.48
C GLU A 41 12.53 20.68 -0.16
N PHE A 42 12.61 19.73 -1.06
CA PHE A 42 13.49 18.58 -0.89
C PHE A 42 14.96 19.02 -0.96
N PRO A 43 15.83 18.49 -0.09
CA PRO A 43 17.24 18.87 -0.07
C PRO A 43 18.00 18.36 -1.31
N ASP A 44 17.70 17.15 -1.75
CA ASP A 44 18.31 16.50 -2.91
C ASP A 44 17.53 15.26 -3.35
N ILE A 45 17.86 14.73 -4.55
CA ILE A 45 17.19 13.54 -5.11
C ILE A 45 17.49 12.26 -4.31
N ALA A 46 18.66 12.14 -3.66
CA ALA A 46 18.97 10.96 -2.84
C ALA A 46 18.04 10.90 -1.63
N GLN A 47 17.71 12.05 -1.02
CA GLN A 47 16.74 12.08 0.07
C GLN A 47 15.34 11.65 -0.39
N ILE A 48 14.88 12.12 -1.56
CA ILE A 48 13.56 11.74 -2.10
C ILE A 48 13.52 10.24 -2.38
N TRP A 49 14.57 9.67 -2.94
CA TRP A 49 14.61 8.25 -3.34
C TRP A 49 14.96 7.29 -2.22
N LEU A 50 15.89 7.67 -1.34
CA LEU A 50 16.51 6.76 -0.38
C LEU A 50 16.22 7.13 1.08
N GLY A 51 15.50 8.22 1.32
CA GLY A 51 15.19 8.67 2.67
C GLY A 51 14.24 7.75 3.45
N GLY A 52 13.41 6.96 2.77
CA GLY A 52 12.42 6.08 3.41
C GLY A 52 11.98 4.90 2.56
N ASP A 53 12.49 4.74 1.34
CA ASP A 53 12.05 3.72 0.39
C ASP A 53 12.73 2.37 0.64
N HIS A 54 12.07 1.52 1.41
CA HIS A 54 12.55 0.18 1.74
C HIS A 54 12.63 -0.78 0.53
N TYR A 55 11.95 -0.51 -0.59
CA TYR A 55 12.09 -1.25 -1.85
C TYR A 55 13.50 -1.04 -2.43
N LYS A 56 13.95 0.22 -2.49
CA LYS A 56 15.29 0.58 -2.97
C LYS A 56 16.38 0.07 -2.01
N TRP A 57 16.17 0.21 -0.70
CA TRP A 57 17.10 -0.31 0.31
C TRP A 57 17.32 -1.83 0.19
N ARG A 58 16.24 -2.58 -0.06
CA ARG A 58 16.30 -4.03 -0.27
C ARG A 58 17.14 -4.38 -1.49
N LEU A 59 16.95 -3.69 -2.62
CA LEU A 59 17.73 -3.93 -3.84
C LEU A 59 19.21 -3.61 -3.61
N MET A 60 19.54 -2.50 -2.95
CA MET A 60 20.92 -2.14 -2.62
C MET A 60 21.58 -3.21 -1.76
N ARG A 61 20.91 -3.78 -0.77
CA ARG A 61 21.42 -4.91 0.02
C ARG A 61 21.65 -6.15 -0.82
N ALA A 62 20.71 -6.47 -1.72
CA ALA A 62 20.85 -7.59 -2.64
C ALA A 62 22.08 -7.42 -3.57
N CYS A 63 22.45 -6.19 -3.89
CA CYS A 63 23.67 -5.84 -4.63
C CYS A 63 24.94 -5.84 -3.76
N GLY A 64 24.84 -6.10 -2.44
CA GLY A 64 25.98 -6.12 -1.54
C GLY A 64 26.47 -4.74 -1.09
N VAL A 65 25.65 -3.69 -1.23
CA VAL A 65 25.97 -2.34 -0.77
C VAL A 65 26.08 -2.31 0.76
N PRO A 66 27.14 -1.72 1.34
CA PRO A 66 27.25 -1.55 2.79
C PRO A 66 26.11 -0.72 3.38
N GLU A 67 25.62 -1.10 4.57
CA GLU A 67 24.50 -0.44 5.24
C GLU A 67 24.73 1.06 5.49
N ALA A 68 25.99 1.49 5.65
CA ALA A 68 26.34 2.90 5.75
C ALA A 68 25.89 3.75 4.54
N LEU A 69 25.85 3.14 3.34
CA LEU A 69 25.39 3.77 2.09
C LEU A 69 23.88 3.56 1.84
N ILE A 70 23.19 2.79 2.66
CA ILE A 70 21.75 2.52 2.54
C ILE A 70 20.99 3.39 3.56
N THR A 71 20.95 2.96 4.81
CA THR A 71 20.25 3.64 5.90
C THR A 71 21.17 4.45 6.80
N GLY A 72 22.52 4.26 6.69
CA GLY A 72 23.50 4.96 7.51
C GLY A 72 23.72 6.42 7.08
N GLY A 73 24.70 7.07 7.72
CA GLY A 73 24.96 8.50 7.61
C GLY A 73 25.93 8.93 6.48
N ALA A 74 26.07 8.13 5.40
CA ALA A 74 26.91 8.52 4.27
C ALA A 74 26.34 9.73 3.52
N GLU A 75 27.20 10.47 2.82
CA GLU A 75 26.81 11.64 2.03
C GLU A 75 25.79 11.29 0.95
N PRO A 76 24.78 12.15 0.69
CA PRO A 76 23.73 11.90 -0.29
C PRO A 76 24.24 11.48 -1.67
N ARG A 77 25.30 12.13 -2.17
CA ARG A 77 25.92 11.81 -3.46
C ARG A 77 26.52 10.40 -3.50
N GLU A 78 27.11 9.95 -2.40
CA GLU A 78 27.68 8.60 -2.32
C GLU A 78 26.58 7.54 -2.31
N LYS A 79 25.48 7.78 -1.58
CA LYS A 79 24.30 6.92 -1.61
C LYS A 79 23.70 6.85 -3.01
N PHE A 80 23.58 7.98 -3.70
CA PHE A 80 23.06 8.04 -5.07
C PHE A 80 23.94 7.28 -6.06
N ARG A 81 25.27 7.41 -5.98
CA ARG A 81 26.22 6.62 -6.78
C ARG A 81 26.05 5.11 -6.55
N ALA A 82 25.93 4.70 -5.29
CA ALA A 82 25.70 3.30 -4.95
C ALA A 82 24.37 2.78 -5.50
N TRP A 83 23.32 3.59 -5.46
CA TRP A 83 22.04 3.28 -6.09
C TRP A 83 22.15 3.15 -7.61
N ALA A 84 22.79 4.09 -8.27
CA ALA A 84 23.01 4.06 -9.71
C ALA A 84 23.75 2.79 -10.18
N ALA A 85 24.82 2.44 -9.47
CA ALA A 85 25.57 1.20 -9.73
C ALA A 85 24.72 -0.07 -9.56
N CYS A 86 23.79 -0.09 -8.59
CA CYS A 86 22.84 -1.21 -8.43
C CYS A 86 21.88 -1.31 -9.61
N LEU A 87 21.41 -0.18 -10.13
CA LEU A 87 20.45 -0.16 -11.24
C LEU A 87 21.03 -0.72 -12.53
N GLU A 88 22.31 -0.51 -12.83
CA GLU A 88 22.95 -1.03 -14.05
C GLU A 88 22.77 -2.54 -14.24
N THR A 89 22.69 -3.29 -13.16
CA THR A 89 22.54 -4.75 -13.19
C THR A 89 21.14 -5.24 -12.83
N ALA A 90 20.20 -4.33 -12.56
CA ALA A 90 18.84 -4.64 -12.10
C ALA A 90 17.86 -4.97 -13.25
N MET A 91 18.32 -5.67 -14.29
CA MET A 91 17.48 -6.07 -15.42
C MET A 91 16.27 -6.88 -14.95
N GLY A 92 15.07 -6.44 -15.37
CA GLY A 92 13.80 -7.12 -15.01
C GLY A 92 13.23 -6.69 -13.66
N ASN A 93 14.00 -6.00 -12.82
CA ASN A 93 13.47 -5.43 -11.59
C ASN A 93 12.64 -4.16 -11.90
N PRO A 94 11.43 -4.01 -11.35
CA PRO A 94 10.58 -2.83 -11.63
C PRO A 94 11.24 -1.53 -11.21
N LEU A 95 12.08 -1.50 -10.18
CA LEU A 95 12.81 -0.32 -9.73
C LEU A 95 13.71 0.30 -10.81
N TYR A 96 14.24 -0.52 -11.74
CA TYR A 96 14.97 0.00 -12.90
C TYR A 96 14.05 0.89 -13.75
N VAL A 97 12.88 0.38 -14.10
CA VAL A 97 11.92 1.11 -14.93
C VAL A 97 11.35 2.31 -14.18
N TRP A 98 10.92 2.11 -12.93
CA TRP A 98 10.34 3.20 -12.12
C TRP A 98 11.32 4.35 -11.92
N SER A 99 12.59 4.08 -11.60
CA SER A 99 13.59 5.16 -11.44
C SER A 99 13.79 5.97 -12.71
N HIS A 100 13.80 5.34 -13.88
CA HIS A 100 13.89 6.07 -15.15
C HIS A 100 12.59 6.80 -15.52
N MET A 101 11.42 6.24 -15.14
CA MET A 101 10.15 6.96 -15.26
C MET A 101 10.13 8.21 -14.37
N GLU A 102 10.55 8.06 -13.12
CA GLU A 102 10.65 9.16 -12.16
C GLU A 102 11.58 10.26 -12.65
N LEU A 103 12.77 9.91 -13.20
CA LEU A 103 13.71 10.87 -13.80
C LEU A 103 13.08 11.61 -15.00
N SER A 104 12.43 10.88 -15.90
CA SER A 104 11.79 11.45 -17.08
C SER A 104 10.59 12.34 -16.70
N MET A 105 9.68 11.86 -15.88
CA MET A 105 8.41 12.52 -15.56
C MET A 105 8.59 13.77 -14.70
N PHE A 106 9.46 13.69 -13.69
CA PHE A 106 9.57 14.73 -12.67
C PHE A 106 10.76 15.68 -12.89
N PHE A 107 11.80 15.24 -13.61
CA PHE A 107 13.02 16.03 -13.80
C PHE A 107 13.36 16.28 -15.26
N GLY A 108 12.61 15.71 -16.21
CA GLY A 108 12.90 15.83 -17.64
C GLY A 108 14.23 15.20 -18.05
N ILE A 109 14.75 14.23 -17.26
CA ILE A 109 16.01 13.54 -17.52
C ILE A 109 15.73 12.22 -18.22
N GLU A 110 16.15 12.11 -19.50
CA GLU A 110 15.95 10.93 -20.35
C GLU A 110 17.18 10.00 -20.41
N ASP A 111 18.28 10.42 -19.79
CA ASP A 111 19.53 9.65 -19.76
C ASP A 111 19.37 8.39 -18.91
N THR A 112 20.09 7.34 -19.29
CA THR A 112 20.16 6.12 -18.49
C THR A 112 21.01 6.35 -17.26
N LEU A 113 20.48 6.05 -16.08
CA LEU A 113 21.20 6.13 -14.82
C LEU A 113 22.13 4.91 -14.66
N THR A 114 23.42 5.20 -14.65
CA THR A 114 24.54 4.25 -14.51
C THR A 114 25.54 4.80 -13.50
N ALA A 115 26.54 4.00 -13.11
CA ALA A 115 27.63 4.48 -12.28
C ALA A 115 28.40 5.64 -12.94
N GLU A 116 28.53 5.63 -14.26
CA GLU A 116 29.21 6.69 -15.03
C GLU A 116 28.40 7.99 -15.09
N SER A 117 27.07 7.90 -15.30
CA SER A 117 26.20 9.07 -15.42
C SER A 117 25.68 9.61 -14.08
N ALA A 118 25.96 8.91 -12.95
CA ALA A 118 25.39 9.19 -11.64
C ALA A 118 25.62 10.65 -11.20
N ASP A 119 26.83 11.17 -11.34
CA ASP A 119 27.14 12.52 -10.87
C ASP A 119 26.45 13.61 -11.69
N ASP A 120 26.43 13.47 -13.01
CA ASP A 120 25.76 14.41 -13.89
C ASP A 120 24.24 14.42 -13.61
N ILE A 121 23.63 13.25 -13.50
CA ILE A 121 22.20 13.12 -13.18
C ILE A 121 21.88 13.67 -11.79
N PHE A 122 22.71 13.40 -10.79
CA PHE A 122 22.56 13.96 -9.46
C PHE A 122 22.57 15.49 -9.48
N ASP A 123 23.53 16.09 -10.18
CA ASP A 123 23.67 17.55 -10.27
C ASP A 123 22.49 18.19 -11.00
N ARG A 124 22.06 17.61 -12.13
CA ARG A 124 20.91 18.09 -12.92
C ARG A 124 19.59 17.96 -12.13
N ALA A 125 19.36 16.84 -11.47
CA ALA A 125 18.17 16.63 -10.66
C ALA A 125 18.11 17.62 -9.48
N ASN A 126 19.24 17.86 -8.81
CA ASN A 126 19.30 18.80 -7.69
C ASN A 126 19.19 20.26 -8.18
N ALA A 127 19.72 20.60 -9.36
CA ALA A 127 19.48 21.90 -9.96
C ALA A 127 17.99 22.11 -10.25
N TYR A 128 17.29 21.09 -10.77
CA TYR A 128 15.86 21.12 -11.01
C TYR A 128 15.06 21.28 -9.71
N ILE A 129 15.39 20.52 -8.64
CA ILE A 129 14.74 20.65 -7.34
C ILE A 129 14.80 22.09 -6.85
N LYS A 130 16.00 22.69 -6.91
CA LYS A 130 16.24 24.05 -6.44
C LYS A 130 15.56 25.11 -7.32
N GLU A 131 15.64 24.98 -8.63
CA GLU A 131 15.03 25.93 -9.58
C GLU A 131 13.52 25.96 -9.48
N HIS A 132 12.90 24.77 -9.32
CA HIS A 132 11.46 24.63 -9.25
C HIS A 132 10.92 24.60 -7.81
N HIS A 133 11.78 24.72 -6.78
CA HIS A 133 11.40 24.59 -5.37
C HIS A 133 10.56 23.33 -5.13
N LEU A 134 11.06 22.18 -5.61
CA LEU A 134 10.30 20.93 -5.61
C LEU A 134 9.99 20.47 -4.18
N SER A 135 8.73 20.21 -3.90
CA SER A 135 8.21 19.85 -2.58
C SER A 135 7.18 18.73 -2.66
N PRO A 136 6.78 18.11 -1.55
CA PRO A 136 5.72 17.09 -1.52
C PRO A 136 4.47 17.49 -2.28
N ARG A 137 3.89 18.66 -1.98
CA ARG A 137 2.66 19.13 -2.63
C ARG A 137 2.83 19.38 -4.13
N LYS A 138 3.99 19.90 -4.54
CA LYS A 138 4.28 20.11 -5.97
C LYS A 138 4.30 18.80 -6.74
N LEU A 139 4.92 17.75 -6.20
CA LEU A 139 4.91 16.43 -6.80
C LEU A 139 3.50 15.83 -6.88
N MET A 140 2.69 15.99 -5.83
CA MET A 140 1.29 15.56 -5.82
C MET A 140 0.47 16.28 -6.89
N LEU A 141 0.60 17.59 -7.00
CA LEU A 141 -0.11 18.40 -8.01
C LEU A 141 0.35 18.09 -9.43
N GLN A 142 1.65 17.95 -9.64
CA GLN A 142 2.23 17.56 -10.94
C GLN A 142 1.75 16.17 -11.40
N SER A 143 1.46 15.28 -10.44
CA SER A 143 0.95 13.94 -10.70
C SER A 143 -0.58 13.87 -10.81
N HIS A 144 -1.28 14.99 -10.77
CA HIS A 144 -2.74 15.05 -10.77
C HIS A 144 -3.38 14.22 -9.63
N VAL A 145 -2.76 14.22 -8.46
CA VAL A 145 -3.31 13.52 -7.29
C VAL A 145 -4.55 14.26 -6.80
N GLU A 146 -5.64 13.51 -6.62
CA GLU A 146 -6.92 14.00 -6.10
C GLU A 146 -7.08 13.65 -4.62
N LEU A 147 -6.68 12.42 -4.27
CA LEU A 147 -6.79 11.93 -2.91
C LEU A 147 -5.64 10.97 -2.59
N VAL A 148 -5.17 11.03 -1.35
CA VAL A 148 -4.31 10.00 -0.74
C VAL A 148 -4.89 9.55 0.59
N ALA A 149 -4.91 8.23 0.82
CA ALA A 149 -5.19 7.62 2.12
C ALA A 149 -3.86 7.13 2.73
N THR A 150 -3.44 7.82 3.78
CA THR A 150 -2.23 7.51 4.53
C THR A 150 -2.44 6.33 5.47
N THR A 151 -1.40 5.89 6.16
CA THR A 151 -1.47 4.74 7.07
C THR A 151 -1.25 5.22 8.50
N ASP A 152 -2.29 5.13 9.35
CA ASP A 152 -2.32 5.77 10.65
C ASP A 152 -2.78 4.80 11.76
N ASP A 153 -2.12 4.86 12.92
CA ASP A 153 -2.46 4.03 14.08
C ASP A 153 -3.73 4.54 14.78
N PRO A 154 -4.59 3.65 15.32
CA PRO A 154 -5.76 4.07 16.10
C PRO A 154 -5.49 5.09 17.20
N ALA A 155 -4.29 5.12 17.78
CA ALA A 155 -3.92 6.08 18.81
C ALA A 155 -3.47 7.46 18.27
N ASP A 156 -3.31 7.65 16.95
CA ASP A 156 -2.82 8.88 16.34
C ASP A 156 -3.80 10.04 16.52
N SER A 157 -3.25 11.24 16.77
CA SER A 157 -4.03 12.48 16.95
C SER A 157 -4.67 13.01 15.67
N LEU A 158 -4.20 12.58 14.50
CA LEU A 158 -4.53 13.07 13.15
C LEU A 158 -4.39 14.61 13.02
N GLU A 159 -3.48 15.21 13.77
CA GLU A 159 -3.29 16.66 13.81
C GLU A 159 -2.92 17.22 12.43
N TYR A 160 -2.05 16.55 11.71
CA TYR A 160 -1.63 16.98 10.37
C TYR A 160 -2.77 16.90 9.34
N HIS A 161 -3.56 15.83 9.37
CA HIS A 161 -4.75 15.70 8.51
C HIS A 161 -5.75 16.82 8.76
N LYS A 162 -6.01 17.14 10.03
CA LYS A 162 -6.92 18.22 10.42
C LYS A 162 -6.45 19.59 9.96
N GLU A 163 -5.14 19.85 10.02
CA GLU A 163 -4.58 21.12 9.54
C GLU A 163 -4.65 21.21 8.01
N ILE A 164 -4.25 20.15 7.29
CA ILE A 164 -4.35 20.10 5.82
C ILE A 164 -5.80 20.31 5.37
N ALA A 165 -6.77 19.66 6.02
CA ALA A 165 -8.19 19.77 5.66
C ALA A 165 -8.76 21.20 5.79
N LYS A 166 -8.12 22.10 6.55
CA LYS A 166 -8.50 23.52 6.67
C LYS A 166 -8.02 24.37 5.50
N GLU A 167 -7.03 23.89 4.76
CA GLU A 167 -6.38 24.64 3.70
C GLU A 167 -7.21 24.63 2.40
N LYS A 168 -7.81 25.77 2.05
CA LYS A 168 -8.65 25.90 0.85
C LYS A 168 -7.87 25.92 -0.47
N ASN A 169 -6.57 26.20 -0.41
CA ASN A 169 -5.72 26.37 -1.60
C ASN A 169 -4.99 25.09 -2.00
N PHE A 170 -5.07 24.02 -1.20
CA PHE A 170 -4.52 22.73 -1.52
C PHE A 170 -5.66 21.77 -1.91
N PRO A 171 -5.78 21.40 -3.21
CA PRO A 171 -6.94 20.67 -3.70
C PRO A 171 -6.90 19.17 -3.40
N VAL A 172 -5.75 18.64 -2.96
CA VAL A 172 -5.59 17.21 -2.70
C VAL A 172 -6.18 16.87 -1.33
N ARG A 173 -7.05 15.88 -1.30
CA ARG A 173 -7.59 15.34 -0.05
C ARG A 173 -6.57 14.38 0.57
N VAL A 174 -6.19 14.64 1.81
CA VAL A 174 -5.31 13.75 2.61
C VAL A 174 -6.14 13.20 3.75
N VAL A 175 -6.45 11.92 3.71
CA VAL A 175 -7.31 11.24 4.68
C VAL A 175 -6.58 10.09 5.36
N PRO A 176 -6.91 9.75 6.61
CA PRO A 176 -6.29 8.61 7.28
C PRO A 176 -6.89 7.29 6.84
N SER A 177 -6.09 6.20 6.89
CA SER A 177 -6.58 4.82 6.92
C SER A 177 -6.47 4.27 8.34
N PHE A 178 -7.42 3.43 8.75
CA PHE A 178 -7.45 2.85 10.09
C PHE A 178 -6.60 1.58 10.15
N ARG A 179 -5.32 1.70 10.58
CA ARG A 179 -4.38 0.57 10.64
C ARG A 179 -4.27 -0.02 12.03
N THR A 180 -4.77 -1.24 12.20
CA THR A 180 -4.89 -1.88 13.51
C THR A 180 -3.75 -2.81 13.89
N ASP A 181 -2.65 -2.88 13.12
CA ASP A 181 -1.52 -3.79 13.37
C ASP A 181 -1.00 -3.70 14.82
N ALA A 182 -0.75 -2.48 15.31
CA ALA A 182 -0.23 -2.29 16.66
C ALA A 182 -1.22 -2.69 17.75
N ALA A 183 -2.51 -2.47 17.53
CA ALA A 183 -3.58 -2.82 18.46
C ALA A 183 -3.82 -4.34 18.54
N LEU A 184 -3.59 -5.05 17.43
CA LEU A 184 -3.84 -6.49 17.34
C LEU A 184 -2.59 -7.36 17.58
N ASN A 185 -1.38 -6.81 17.47
CA ASN A 185 -0.16 -7.56 17.77
C ASN A 185 0.10 -7.64 19.28
N ILE A 186 -0.76 -8.40 19.97
CA ILE A 186 -0.69 -8.60 21.42
C ILE A 186 0.55 -9.40 21.88
N CYS A 187 1.29 -9.98 20.95
CA CYS A 187 2.51 -10.75 21.25
C CYS A 187 3.77 -9.88 21.35
N ARG A 188 3.71 -8.60 21.00
CA ARG A 188 4.88 -7.71 21.09
C ARG A 188 5.24 -7.38 22.55
N ALA A 189 6.53 -7.23 22.81
CA ALA A 189 7.05 -7.07 24.17
C ALA A 189 6.48 -5.86 24.94
N ASN A 190 6.16 -4.77 24.26
CA ASN A 190 5.63 -3.52 24.84
C ASN A 190 4.12 -3.35 24.63
N TYR A 191 3.37 -4.43 24.43
CA TYR A 191 1.93 -4.34 24.14
C TYR A 191 1.14 -3.62 25.24
N ARG A 192 1.50 -3.86 26.52
CA ARG A 192 0.84 -3.20 27.66
C ARG A 192 0.96 -1.67 27.58
N ASP A 193 2.12 -1.15 27.19
CA ASP A 193 2.35 0.29 27.08
C ASP A 193 1.48 0.89 25.99
N TYR A 194 1.32 0.17 24.88
CA TYR A 194 0.39 0.55 23.82
C TYR A 194 -1.07 0.58 24.29
N ALA A 195 -1.51 -0.46 24.99
CA ALA A 195 -2.88 -0.53 25.52
C ALA A 195 -3.17 0.61 26.52
N LEU A 196 -2.19 0.97 27.36
CA LEU A 196 -2.27 2.13 28.26
C LEU A 196 -2.40 3.44 27.46
N HIS A 197 -1.54 3.63 26.47
CA HIS A 197 -1.58 4.82 25.62
C HIS A 197 -2.91 4.94 24.86
N LEU A 198 -3.39 3.85 24.26
CA LEU A 198 -4.70 3.84 23.59
C LEU A 198 -5.83 4.21 24.57
N GLY A 199 -5.75 3.71 25.80
CA GLY A 199 -6.69 4.05 26.88
C GLY A 199 -6.65 5.55 27.23
N GLU A 200 -5.45 6.12 27.38
CA GLU A 200 -5.27 7.57 27.62
C GLU A 200 -5.92 8.41 26.51
N VAL A 201 -5.66 8.06 25.24
CA VAL A 201 -6.25 8.73 24.08
C VAL A 201 -7.78 8.59 24.07
N CYS A 202 -8.30 7.47 24.53
CA CYS A 202 -9.75 7.21 24.63
C CYS A 202 -10.40 7.81 25.90
N GLY A 203 -9.61 8.17 26.92
CA GLY A 203 -10.10 8.68 28.18
C GLY A 203 -10.69 7.63 29.14
N PHE A 204 -10.31 6.34 28.96
CA PHE A 204 -10.65 5.23 29.84
C PHE A 204 -9.58 4.13 29.79
N SER A 205 -9.50 3.28 30.82
CA SER A 205 -8.51 2.18 30.86
C SER A 205 -8.88 1.04 29.93
N VAL A 206 -7.88 0.47 29.24
CA VAL A 206 -8.03 -0.73 28.41
C VAL A 206 -7.46 -1.94 29.19
N GLU A 207 -8.33 -2.61 29.97
CA GLU A 207 -7.96 -3.72 30.85
C GLU A 207 -8.58 -5.05 30.41
N THR A 208 -9.65 -5.00 29.63
CA THR A 208 -10.38 -6.16 29.11
C THR A 208 -10.46 -6.12 27.59
N LEU A 209 -10.82 -7.25 26.98
CA LEU A 209 -11.07 -7.33 25.55
C LEU A 209 -12.20 -6.39 25.11
N ASP A 210 -13.23 -6.25 25.95
CA ASP A 210 -14.35 -5.35 25.66
C ASP A 210 -13.91 -3.87 25.72
N ASP A 211 -12.98 -3.52 26.63
CA ASP A 211 -12.38 -2.18 26.63
C ASP A 211 -11.57 -1.91 25.35
N LEU A 212 -10.79 -2.91 24.89
CA LEU A 212 -10.07 -2.79 23.61
C LEU A 212 -11.05 -2.59 22.44
N LYS A 213 -12.12 -3.37 22.37
CA LYS A 213 -13.17 -3.21 21.37
C LYS A 213 -13.79 -1.81 21.42
N ALA A 214 -14.18 -1.36 22.61
CA ALA A 214 -14.75 -0.03 22.82
C ALA A 214 -13.76 1.09 22.43
N ALA A 215 -12.47 0.93 22.74
CA ALA A 215 -11.44 1.88 22.36
C ALA A 215 -11.29 1.96 20.83
N LEU A 216 -11.22 0.81 20.14
CA LEU A 216 -11.10 0.77 18.68
C LEU A 216 -12.36 1.33 18.00
N SER A 217 -13.57 1.04 18.49
CA SER A 217 -14.81 1.64 17.96
C SER A 217 -14.79 3.16 18.10
N LYS A 218 -14.47 3.68 19.30
CA LYS A 218 -14.35 5.13 19.54
C LYS A 218 -13.31 5.79 18.64
N ARG A 219 -12.19 5.12 18.41
CA ARG A 219 -11.14 5.64 17.51
C ARG A 219 -11.57 5.59 16.03
N LEU A 220 -12.31 4.57 15.64
CA LEU A 220 -12.86 4.47 14.28
C LEU A 220 -13.86 5.62 14.01
N ASP A 221 -14.75 5.93 14.98
CA ASP A 221 -15.63 7.11 14.89
C ASP A 221 -14.81 8.37 14.59
N PHE A 222 -13.78 8.60 15.40
CA PHE A 222 -12.89 9.76 15.24
C PHE A 222 -12.17 9.79 13.89
N PHE A 223 -11.71 8.64 13.39
CA PHE A 223 -11.08 8.54 12.07
C PHE A 223 -12.08 8.82 10.96
N CYS A 224 -13.31 8.30 11.04
CA CYS A 224 -14.38 8.53 10.08
C CYS A 224 -14.82 10.00 10.02
N GLU A 225 -14.84 10.70 11.18
CA GLU A 225 -15.05 12.15 11.25
C GLU A 225 -13.95 12.95 10.53
N ASN A 226 -12.74 12.39 10.41
CA ASN A 226 -11.60 12.96 9.70
C ASN A 226 -11.42 12.41 8.26
N GLY A 227 -12.46 11.76 7.71
CA GLY A 227 -12.49 11.35 6.30
C GLY A 227 -12.04 9.91 6.02
N CYS A 228 -11.73 9.12 7.05
CA CYS A 228 -11.38 7.70 6.89
C CYS A 228 -12.53 6.92 6.23
N ARG A 229 -12.21 6.14 5.19
CA ARG A 229 -13.15 5.23 4.50
C ARG A 229 -12.51 3.88 4.17
N VAL A 230 -11.25 3.70 4.54
CA VAL A 230 -10.51 2.46 4.32
C VAL A 230 -9.76 2.07 5.60
N SER A 231 -9.70 0.79 5.87
CA SER A 231 -8.79 0.23 6.88
C SER A 231 -7.58 -0.40 6.21
N ASP A 232 -6.58 -0.72 7.00
CA ASP A 232 -5.39 -1.43 6.57
C ASP A 232 -4.92 -2.39 7.66
N ILE A 233 -4.49 -3.57 7.27
CA ILE A 233 -3.83 -4.51 8.17
C ILE A 233 -2.93 -5.48 7.41
N GLY A 234 -1.70 -5.64 7.90
CA GLY A 234 -0.75 -6.65 7.43
C GLY A 234 -0.81 -7.91 8.27
N ILE A 235 -1.20 -9.02 7.66
CA ILE A 235 -1.45 -10.29 8.35
C ILE A 235 -0.21 -11.18 8.32
N GLU A 236 0.48 -11.34 9.45
CA GLU A 236 1.56 -12.32 9.61
C GLU A 236 1.03 -13.72 9.96
N GLY A 237 0.15 -13.82 10.94
CA GLY A 237 -0.52 -15.06 11.34
C GLY A 237 -1.99 -14.99 10.97
N PHE A 238 -2.45 -15.84 10.03
CA PHE A 238 -3.84 -15.76 9.58
C PHE A 238 -4.82 -16.10 10.73
N PRO A 239 -5.89 -15.31 10.95
CA PRO A 239 -6.88 -15.54 11.99
C PRO A 239 -7.57 -16.90 11.81
N LYS A 240 -7.77 -17.62 12.90
CA LYS A 240 -8.40 -18.95 12.89
C LYS A 240 -9.22 -19.18 14.16
N GLU A 241 -10.50 -19.52 13.98
CA GLU A 241 -11.36 -19.89 15.08
C GLU A 241 -10.84 -21.15 15.78
N ASP A 242 -10.66 -21.10 17.11
CA ASP A 242 -10.40 -22.25 17.97
C ASP A 242 -11.31 -22.15 19.19
N LYS A 243 -12.38 -22.93 19.19
CA LYS A 243 -13.39 -22.95 20.26
C LYS A 243 -12.88 -23.44 21.63
N SER A 244 -11.67 -23.98 21.67
CA SER A 244 -11.00 -24.34 22.95
C SER A 244 -10.28 -23.17 23.60
N CYS A 245 -10.12 -22.03 22.86
CA CYS A 245 -9.46 -20.82 23.32
C CYS A 245 -10.47 -19.73 23.67
N ASP A 246 -10.11 -18.89 24.63
CA ASP A 246 -10.88 -17.72 25.07
C ASP A 246 -10.06 -16.46 24.74
N ALA A 247 -10.55 -15.64 23.79
CA ALA A 247 -9.88 -14.43 23.35
C ALA A 247 -9.74 -13.39 24.48
N ALA A 248 -10.71 -13.32 25.42
CA ALA A 248 -10.64 -12.39 26.56
C ALA A 248 -9.54 -12.80 27.55
N GLU A 249 -9.41 -14.10 27.82
CA GLU A 249 -8.31 -14.59 28.66
C GLU A 249 -6.96 -14.47 27.97
N THR A 250 -6.91 -14.67 26.66
CA THR A 250 -5.69 -14.42 25.84
C THR A 250 -5.23 -12.97 25.95
N PHE A 251 -6.15 -12.03 25.80
CA PHE A 251 -5.87 -10.59 25.95
C PHE A 251 -5.34 -10.25 27.35
N LYS A 252 -5.95 -10.78 28.40
CA LYS A 252 -5.47 -10.60 29.79
C LYS A 252 -4.05 -11.15 30.00
N LYS A 253 -3.71 -12.27 29.35
CA LYS A 253 -2.34 -12.83 29.39
C LYS A 253 -1.36 -11.85 28.75
N ALA A 254 -1.72 -11.27 27.59
CA ALA A 254 -0.89 -10.29 26.90
C ALA A 254 -0.62 -9.04 27.74
N LEU A 255 -1.64 -8.46 28.39
CA LEU A 255 -1.47 -7.32 29.30
C LEU A 255 -0.58 -7.62 30.51
N LYS A 256 -0.44 -8.89 30.89
CA LYS A 256 0.48 -9.34 31.94
C LYS A 256 1.87 -9.71 31.43
N GLY A 257 2.16 -9.48 30.15
CA GLY A 257 3.44 -9.82 29.52
C GLY A 257 3.72 -11.33 29.46
N LYS A 258 2.70 -12.17 29.45
CA LYS A 258 2.87 -13.61 29.32
C LYS A 258 3.02 -14.01 27.86
N THR A 259 3.78 -15.06 27.60
CA THR A 259 3.87 -15.67 26.27
C THR A 259 2.49 -16.20 25.86
N ILE A 260 2.07 -15.88 24.66
CA ILE A 260 0.80 -16.31 24.06
C ILE A 260 1.09 -17.45 23.07
N PRO A 261 0.46 -18.63 23.24
CA PRO A 261 0.52 -19.70 22.26
C PRO A 261 -0.07 -19.26 20.90
N GLU A 262 0.44 -19.80 19.80
CA GLU A 262 0.03 -19.43 18.44
C GLU A 262 -1.48 -19.63 18.22
N ASN A 263 -2.03 -20.75 18.64
CA ASN A 263 -3.47 -21.01 18.49
C ASN A 263 -4.35 -20.03 19.28
N GLU A 264 -3.92 -19.61 20.50
CA GLU A 264 -4.62 -18.57 21.26
C GLU A 264 -4.54 -17.21 20.54
N PHE A 265 -3.38 -16.87 19.99
CA PHE A 265 -3.19 -15.64 19.23
C PHE A 265 -4.07 -15.61 17.97
N ARG A 266 -4.05 -16.69 17.18
CA ARG A 266 -4.87 -16.79 15.96
C ARG A 266 -6.37 -16.73 16.26
N ASN A 267 -6.82 -17.32 17.38
CA ASN A 267 -8.21 -17.21 17.82
C ASN A 267 -8.56 -15.79 18.29
N PHE A 268 -7.66 -15.12 19.01
CA PHE A 268 -7.84 -13.70 19.36
C PHE A 268 -7.97 -12.84 18.08
N LEU A 269 -7.11 -13.04 17.12
CA LEU A 269 -7.21 -12.34 15.83
C LEU A 269 -8.55 -12.61 15.15
N PHE A 270 -9.02 -13.85 15.12
CA PHE A 270 -10.29 -14.21 14.50
C PHE A 270 -11.47 -13.43 15.15
N GLU A 271 -11.55 -13.41 16.46
CA GLU A 271 -12.57 -12.63 17.17
C GLU A 271 -12.48 -11.14 16.88
N MET A 272 -11.26 -10.59 16.86
CA MET A 272 -11.05 -9.16 16.59
C MET A 272 -11.37 -8.79 15.14
N TYR A 273 -11.01 -9.61 14.16
CA TYR A 273 -11.32 -9.34 12.75
C TYR A 273 -12.85 -9.39 12.49
N VAL A 274 -13.54 -10.35 13.10
CA VAL A 274 -15.01 -10.42 13.00
C VAL A 274 -15.67 -9.21 13.67
N TYR A 275 -15.14 -8.76 14.80
CA TYR A 275 -15.59 -7.54 15.47
C TYR A 275 -15.34 -6.30 14.62
N LEU A 276 -14.12 -6.12 14.12
CA LEU A 276 -13.75 -4.97 13.30
C LEU A 276 -14.52 -4.94 11.97
N ALA A 277 -14.79 -6.09 11.38
CA ALA A 277 -15.62 -6.16 10.17
C ALA A 277 -17.03 -5.60 10.42
N HIS A 278 -17.64 -5.91 11.59
CA HIS A 278 -18.92 -5.32 11.99
C HIS A 278 -18.83 -3.79 12.08
N GLU A 279 -17.81 -3.28 12.77
CA GLU A 279 -17.58 -1.84 12.91
C GLU A 279 -17.34 -1.18 11.55
N TYR A 280 -16.51 -1.77 10.69
CA TYR A 280 -16.23 -1.25 9.35
C TYR A 280 -17.49 -1.18 8.48
N LYS A 281 -18.33 -2.22 8.53
CA LYS A 281 -19.60 -2.23 7.80
C LYS A 281 -20.53 -1.13 8.30
N ALA A 282 -20.66 -0.96 9.61
CA ALA A 282 -21.49 0.07 10.23
C ALA A 282 -21.06 1.49 9.84
N HIS A 283 -19.76 1.72 9.64
CA HIS A 283 -19.17 3.02 9.29
C HIS A 283 -18.93 3.21 7.79
N ASN A 284 -19.32 2.24 6.94
CA ASN A 284 -19.00 2.24 5.51
C ASN A 284 -17.49 2.39 5.22
N VAL A 285 -16.68 1.65 5.98
CA VAL A 285 -15.21 1.57 5.81
C VAL A 285 -14.88 0.30 5.06
N THR A 286 -14.09 0.40 4.01
CA THR A 286 -13.58 -0.75 3.25
C THR A 286 -12.48 -1.45 4.03
N MET A 287 -12.60 -2.76 4.19
CA MET A 287 -11.59 -3.59 4.85
C MET A 287 -10.51 -4.02 3.86
N GLN A 288 -9.25 -3.67 4.12
CA GLN A 288 -8.11 -4.10 3.31
C GLN A 288 -7.28 -5.13 4.08
N LEU A 289 -7.17 -6.35 3.53
CA LEU A 289 -6.43 -7.46 4.14
C LEU A 289 -5.19 -7.79 3.30
N HIS A 290 -4.01 -7.50 3.85
CA HIS A 290 -2.72 -7.77 3.23
C HIS A 290 -2.15 -9.10 3.71
N LEU A 291 -2.20 -10.13 2.87
CA LEU A 291 -1.88 -11.51 3.20
C LEU A 291 -0.43 -11.88 2.86
N ASN A 292 0.08 -12.92 3.51
CA ASN A 292 1.38 -13.54 3.22
C ASN A 292 2.59 -12.63 3.46
N VAL A 293 2.53 -11.78 4.47
CA VAL A 293 3.67 -10.96 4.89
C VAL A 293 4.46 -11.70 5.98
N LYS A 294 5.79 -11.78 5.81
CA LYS A 294 6.74 -12.15 6.88
C LYS A 294 7.57 -10.93 7.24
N ARG A 295 7.30 -10.37 8.42
CA ARG A 295 8.02 -9.20 8.91
C ARG A 295 9.40 -9.58 9.46
N ASN A 296 10.36 -8.66 9.24
CA ASN A 296 11.68 -8.70 9.88
C ASN A 296 12.41 -10.06 9.75
N ALA A 297 12.39 -10.66 8.56
CA ALA A 297 13.00 -11.97 8.30
C ALA A 297 14.51 -12.03 8.63
N CYS A 298 15.21 -10.89 8.62
CA CYS A 298 16.60 -10.77 9.02
C CYS A 298 16.71 -10.14 10.42
N THR A 299 16.85 -10.98 11.45
CA THR A 299 16.96 -10.55 12.85
C THR A 299 18.06 -9.50 13.06
N ARG A 300 19.26 -9.72 12.51
CA ARG A 300 20.38 -8.76 12.64
C ARG A 300 20.03 -7.39 12.05
N LEU A 301 19.36 -7.35 10.90
CA LEU A 301 18.92 -6.08 10.30
C LEU A 301 17.90 -5.38 11.20
N PHE A 302 16.93 -6.12 11.72
CA PHE A 302 15.93 -5.59 12.64
C PHE A 302 16.57 -5.02 13.93
N GLU A 303 17.54 -5.73 14.53
CA GLU A 303 18.24 -5.28 15.74
C GLU A 303 19.13 -4.05 15.51
N THR A 304 19.67 -3.88 14.30
CA THR A 304 20.64 -2.80 14.01
C THR A 304 19.99 -1.57 13.37
N VAL A 305 18.94 -1.73 12.59
CA VAL A 305 18.26 -0.64 11.83
C VAL A 305 16.84 -0.41 12.31
N GLY A 306 16.14 -1.47 12.74
CA GLY A 306 14.75 -1.40 13.17
C GLY A 306 13.76 -2.00 12.15
N PRO A 307 12.46 -1.82 12.41
CA PRO A 307 11.40 -2.25 11.50
C PRO A 307 11.41 -1.43 10.20
N ASP A 308 10.68 -1.91 9.20
CA ASP A 308 10.47 -1.22 7.91
C ASP A 308 11.75 -0.88 7.14
N ALA A 309 12.84 -1.59 7.45
CA ALA A 309 14.15 -1.39 6.83
C ALA A 309 14.36 -2.19 5.52
N GLY A 310 13.31 -2.82 4.99
CA GLY A 310 13.37 -3.70 3.81
C GLY A 310 13.81 -5.14 4.14
N GLY A 311 13.66 -5.55 5.41
CA GLY A 311 13.98 -6.89 5.90
C GLY A 311 12.80 -7.89 5.81
N ASP A 312 11.67 -7.48 5.28
CA ASP A 312 10.47 -8.29 5.12
C ASP A 312 10.56 -9.21 3.89
N CYS A 313 9.79 -10.28 3.87
CA CYS A 313 9.71 -11.18 2.72
C CYS A 313 8.31 -11.79 2.59
N VAL A 314 8.10 -12.59 1.56
CA VAL A 314 6.89 -13.41 1.42
C VAL A 314 6.84 -14.39 2.58
N GLY A 315 5.70 -14.43 3.26
CA GLY A 315 5.45 -15.29 4.41
C GLY A 315 4.96 -16.68 4.04
N ASP A 316 4.55 -17.41 5.07
CA ASP A 316 4.03 -18.77 4.88
C ASP A 316 2.75 -18.79 4.05
N PRO A 317 2.49 -19.88 3.29
CA PRO A 317 1.23 -20.08 2.60
C PRO A 317 0.04 -20.01 3.57
N ILE A 318 -0.98 -19.24 3.20
CA ILE A 318 -2.25 -19.18 3.92
C ILE A 318 -3.23 -20.13 3.25
N SER A 319 -3.99 -20.89 4.04
CA SER A 319 -5.03 -21.75 3.50
C SER A 319 -6.19 -20.92 2.98
N GLU A 320 -6.54 -21.11 1.71
CA GLU A 320 -7.72 -20.49 1.07
C GLU A 320 -9.01 -20.86 1.80
N HIS A 321 -9.05 -22.06 2.39
CA HIS A 321 -10.16 -22.47 3.23
C HIS A 321 -10.30 -21.60 4.48
N GLU A 322 -9.20 -21.23 5.15
CA GLU A 322 -9.23 -20.33 6.29
C GLU A 322 -9.73 -18.93 5.91
N VAL A 323 -9.32 -18.41 4.72
CA VAL A 323 -9.84 -17.15 4.17
C VAL A 323 -11.34 -17.23 3.96
N ALA A 324 -11.83 -18.29 3.32
CA ALA A 324 -13.26 -18.50 3.08
C ALA A 324 -14.04 -18.62 4.39
N VAL A 325 -13.52 -19.32 5.41
CA VAL A 325 -14.17 -19.45 6.73
C VAL A 325 -14.29 -18.10 7.44
N LEU A 326 -13.26 -17.25 7.37
CA LEU A 326 -13.29 -15.92 7.96
C LEU A 326 -14.37 -15.06 7.29
N LEU A 327 -14.40 -15.02 5.96
CA LEU A 327 -15.40 -14.25 5.19
C LEU A 327 -16.82 -14.78 5.40
N ASP A 328 -17.03 -16.11 5.39
CA ASP A 328 -18.31 -16.76 5.67
C ASP A 328 -18.82 -16.42 7.07
N THR A 329 -17.92 -16.39 8.05
CA THR A 329 -18.31 -16.03 9.43
C THR A 329 -18.78 -14.58 9.50
N MET A 330 -18.11 -13.66 8.82
CA MET A 330 -18.52 -12.26 8.74
C MET A 330 -19.83 -12.11 7.99
N ASP A 331 -20.00 -12.79 6.84
CA ASP A 331 -21.20 -12.73 6.01
C ASP A 331 -22.44 -13.27 6.74
N ARG A 332 -22.32 -14.44 7.37
CA ARG A 332 -23.41 -15.05 8.15
C ARG A 332 -23.85 -14.23 9.36
N ARG A 333 -22.96 -13.39 9.90
CA ARG A 333 -23.28 -12.44 10.99
C ARG A 333 -23.77 -11.09 10.45
N ASP A 334 -24.01 -10.96 9.16
CA ASP A 334 -24.33 -9.68 8.48
C ASP A 334 -23.33 -8.57 8.81
N SER A 335 -22.05 -8.94 8.94
CA SER A 335 -20.94 -8.04 9.32
C SER A 335 -19.85 -7.91 8.28
N LEU A 336 -19.95 -8.54 7.10
CA LEU A 336 -18.97 -8.44 6.04
C LEU A 336 -19.07 -7.06 5.36
N PRO A 337 -18.02 -6.19 5.47
CA PRO A 337 -17.95 -4.93 4.74
C PRO A 337 -17.49 -5.14 3.30
N HIS A 338 -17.43 -4.08 2.49
CA HIS A 338 -16.64 -4.12 1.27
C HIS A 338 -15.20 -4.51 1.65
N THR A 339 -14.63 -5.53 0.99
CA THR A 339 -13.35 -6.13 1.40
C THR A 339 -12.43 -6.31 0.21
N ILE A 340 -11.17 -5.86 0.34
CA ILE A 340 -10.12 -6.03 -0.66
C ILE A 340 -9.09 -7.00 -0.11
N LEU A 341 -8.79 -8.06 -0.89
CA LEU A 341 -7.84 -9.11 -0.52
C LEU A 341 -6.56 -8.98 -1.33
N TYR A 342 -5.46 -8.64 -0.68
CA TYR A 342 -4.13 -8.60 -1.28
C TYR A 342 -3.33 -9.84 -0.88
N THR A 343 -2.48 -10.34 -1.78
CA THR A 343 -1.55 -11.42 -1.46
C THR A 343 -0.17 -11.17 -2.06
N LEU A 344 0.88 -11.54 -1.31
CA LEU A 344 2.25 -11.60 -1.83
C LEU A 344 2.58 -12.95 -2.49
N GLU A 345 1.65 -13.90 -2.45
CA GLU A 345 1.82 -15.24 -3.01
C GLU A 345 1.03 -15.38 -4.32
N PRO A 346 1.67 -15.29 -5.50
CA PRO A 346 0.97 -15.32 -6.78
C PRO A 346 0.15 -16.59 -7.01
N SER A 347 0.55 -17.72 -6.43
CA SER A 347 -0.20 -18.98 -6.55
C SER A 347 -1.61 -18.89 -5.93
N MET A 348 -1.87 -17.93 -5.06
CA MET A 348 -3.19 -17.67 -4.45
C MET A 348 -4.12 -16.81 -5.31
N TYR A 349 -3.66 -16.19 -6.41
CA TYR A 349 -4.51 -15.27 -7.18
C TYR A 349 -5.81 -15.94 -7.65
N MET A 350 -5.73 -17.15 -8.21
CA MET A 350 -6.90 -17.90 -8.66
C MET A 350 -7.84 -18.23 -7.48
N ALA A 351 -7.30 -18.69 -6.38
CA ALA A 351 -8.07 -19.04 -5.20
C ALA A 351 -8.79 -17.82 -4.59
N LEU A 352 -8.09 -16.68 -4.47
CA LEU A 352 -8.70 -15.44 -3.97
C LEU A 352 -9.74 -14.88 -4.93
N ALA A 353 -9.51 -14.91 -6.26
CA ALA A 353 -10.49 -14.45 -7.24
C ALA A 353 -11.78 -15.28 -7.21
N THR A 354 -11.67 -16.60 -7.10
CA THR A 354 -12.84 -17.50 -6.99
C THR A 354 -13.55 -17.39 -5.64
N THR A 355 -12.79 -17.22 -4.55
CA THR A 355 -13.35 -16.97 -3.21
C THR A 355 -14.09 -15.63 -3.19
N ALA A 356 -13.49 -14.57 -3.71
CA ALA A 356 -14.13 -13.25 -3.80
C ALA A 356 -15.45 -13.31 -4.58
N GLY A 357 -15.52 -14.08 -5.66
CA GLY A 357 -16.74 -14.30 -6.44
C GLY A 357 -17.89 -14.96 -5.66
N SER A 358 -17.62 -15.55 -4.50
CA SER A 358 -18.62 -16.19 -3.65
C SER A 358 -19.27 -15.22 -2.65
N PHE A 359 -18.70 -14.03 -2.43
CA PHE A 359 -19.16 -13.06 -1.43
C PHE A 359 -19.43 -11.69 -2.06
N LYS A 360 -20.58 -11.10 -1.74
CA LYS A 360 -20.91 -9.77 -2.22
C LYS A 360 -19.99 -8.72 -1.61
N GLY A 361 -19.35 -7.91 -2.46
CA GLY A 361 -18.50 -6.81 -2.03
C GLY A 361 -17.07 -7.23 -1.64
N VAL A 362 -16.68 -8.48 -1.92
CA VAL A 362 -15.28 -8.92 -1.80
C VAL A 362 -14.63 -8.88 -3.16
N VAL A 363 -13.44 -8.29 -3.26
CA VAL A 363 -12.68 -8.15 -4.50
C VAL A 363 -11.20 -8.46 -4.27
N PRO A 364 -10.49 -9.05 -5.26
CA PRO A 364 -9.03 -9.12 -5.19
C PRO A 364 -8.43 -7.71 -5.28
N GLY A 365 -7.38 -7.46 -4.53
CA GLY A 365 -6.62 -6.22 -4.55
C GLY A 365 -5.58 -6.15 -5.67
N ALA A 366 -4.81 -5.08 -5.77
CA ALA A 366 -3.74 -4.92 -6.75
C ALA A 366 -2.61 -5.94 -6.57
N ALA A 367 -1.88 -6.25 -7.63
CA ALA A 367 -0.57 -6.88 -7.52
C ALA A 367 0.31 -5.93 -6.69
N TRP A 368 0.59 -6.34 -5.47
CA TRP A 368 1.09 -5.48 -4.41
C TRP A 368 2.52 -5.84 -4.02
N TRP A 369 3.32 -4.86 -3.65
CA TRP A 369 4.67 -4.95 -3.11
C TRP A 369 5.60 -5.82 -3.99
N PHE A 370 5.97 -7.06 -3.56
CA PHE A 370 6.85 -7.94 -4.33
C PHE A 370 6.25 -8.43 -5.65
N CYS A 371 4.94 -8.33 -5.80
CA CYS A 371 4.20 -8.65 -7.02
C CYS A 371 3.92 -7.41 -7.90
N ASP A 372 4.28 -6.21 -7.43
CA ASP A 372 4.06 -4.93 -8.11
C ASP A 372 5.06 -4.73 -9.25
N HIS A 373 4.99 -5.59 -10.25
CA HIS A 373 5.79 -5.55 -11.47
C HIS A 373 4.95 -6.03 -12.65
N LYS A 374 5.39 -5.72 -13.88
CA LYS A 374 4.65 -5.99 -15.11
C LYS A 374 4.03 -7.39 -15.15
N ARG A 375 4.83 -8.43 -14.93
CA ARG A 375 4.35 -9.82 -14.97
C ARG A 375 3.31 -10.10 -13.87
N GLY A 376 3.53 -9.63 -12.64
CA GLY A 376 2.58 -9.81 -11.53
C GLY A 376 1.25 -9.13 -11.81
N MET A 377 1.30 -7.89 -12.35
CA MET A 377 0.09 -7.16 -12.77
C MET A 377 -0.65 -7.89 -13.89
N GLU A 378 0.07 -8.31 -14.95
CA GLU A 378 -0.53 -9.04 -16.07
C GLU A 378 -1.19 -10.34 -15.61
N GLU A 379 -0.51 -11.12 -14.78
CA GLU A 379 -1.04 -12.39 -14.25
C GLU A 379 -2.31 -12.17 -13.42
N GLN A 380 -2.29 -11.21 -12.52
CA GLN A 380 -3.44 -10.88 -11.68
C GLN A 380 -4.62 -10.35 -12.49
N LEU A 381 -4.38 -9.41 -13.42
CA LEU A 381 -5.42 -8.86 -14.29
C LEU A 381 -6.07 -9.95 -15.15
N ASN A 382 -5.28 -10.91 -15.67
CA ASN A 382 -5.77 -12.04 -16.42
C ASN A 382 -6.68 -12.92 -15.57
N ILE A 383 -6.23 -13.31 -14.38
CA ILE A 383 -7.03 -14.15 -13.48
C ILE A 383 -8.34 -13.46 -13.09
N MET A 384 -8.29 -12.17 -12.77
CA MET A 384 -9.51 -11.42 -12.44
C MET A 384 -10.47 -11.30 -13.63
N ALA A 385 -9.96 -11.16 -14.85
CA ALA A 385 -10.77 -11.11 -16.05
C ALA A 385 -11.42 -12.47 -16.38
N GLU A 386 -10.66 -13.56 -16.22
CA GLU A 386 -11.07 -14.91 -16.63
C GLU A 386 -11.95 -15.62 -15.59
N THR A 387 -11.77 -15.33 -14.29
CA THR A 387 -12.45 -16.08 -13.21
C THR A 387 -13.32 -15.21 -12.31
N GLY A 388 -13.18 -13.90 -12.37
CA GLY A 388 -13.93 -12.95 -11.57
C GLY A 388 -14.66 -11.91 -12.42
N HIS A 389 -14.64 -10.67 -11.97
CA HIS A 389 -15.19 -9.52 -12.69
C HIS A 389 -14.20 -8.36 -12.64
N LEU A 390 -13.33 -8.25 -13.65
CA LEU A 390 -12.26 -7.23 -13.70
C LEU A 390 -12.82 -5.80 -13.47
N GLY A 391 -14.03 -5.51 -13.96
CA GLY A 391 -14.67 -4.20 -13.78
C GLY A 391 -14.95 -3.78 -12.31
N GLN A 392 -14.85 -4.71 -11.36
CA GLN A 392 -14.95 -4.40 -9.91
C GLN A 392 -13.60 -4.17 -9.24
N PHE A 393 -12.51 -4.39 -9.96
CA PHE A 393 -11.17 -4.17 -9.41
C PHE A 393 -10.98 -2.68 -9.05
N THR A 394 -10.46 -2.42 -7.87
CA THR A 394 -10.34 -1.04 -7.33
C THR A 394 -9.26 -0.22 -8.05
N GLY A 395 -8.33 -0.88 -8.74
CA GLY A 395 -7.23 -0.22 -9.44
C GLY A 395 -5.91 -0.24 -8.68
N MET A 396 -4.99 0.61 -9.14
CA MET A 396 -3.63 0.73 -8.61
C MET A 396 -3.59 1.55 -7.32
N LEU A 397 -2.66 1.19 -6.45
CA LEU A 397 -2.22 1.94 -5.27
C LEU A 397 -0.69 2.02 -5.26
N THR A 398 -0.10 2.96 -4.55
CA THR A 398 1.37 3.07 -4.52
C THR A 398 2.03 2.22 -3.44
N ASP A 399 1.38 2.02 -2.31
CA ASP A 399 2.00 1.41 -1.11
C ASP A 399 3.39 2.01 -0.81
N SER A 400 3.56 3.31 -0.99
CA SER A 400 4.86 3.95 -1.02
C SER A 400 5.02 5.06 0.01
N ARG A 401 6.28 5.27 0.41
CA ARG A 401 6.74 6.39 1.23
C ARG A 401 7.37 7.51 0.39
N SER A 402 7.47 7.36 -0.93
CA SER A 402 8.09 8.33 -1.83
C SER A 402 7.07 9.07 -2.67
N PHE A 403 7.13 10.39 -2.71
CA PHE A 403 6.29 11.24 -3.54
C PHE A 403 6.56 11.11 -5.04
N LEU A 404 7.65 10.48 -5.46
CA LEU A 404 7.92 10.14 -6.86
C LEU A 404 7.20 8.88 -7.33
N SER A 405 6.68 8.08 -6.40
CA SER A 405 6.04 6.78 -6.70
C SER A 405 4.73 6.88 -7.49
N TYR A 406 4.20 8.08 -7.71
CA TYR A 406 3.07 8.29 -8.63
C TYR A 406 3.36 7.84 -10.07
N ALA A 407 4.62 7.74 -10.47
CA ALA A 407 5.05 7.11 -11.72
C ALA A 407 4.54 5.65 -11.86
N ARG A 408 4.26 4.96 -10.73
CA ARG A 408 3.69 3.61 -10.74
C ARG A 408 2.26 3.56 -11.27
N HIS A 409 1.47 4.63 -11.12
CA HIS A 409 0.15 4.74 -11.75
C HIS A 409 0.25 4.79 -13.29
N ASP A 410 1.22 5.54 -13.83
CA ASP A 410 1.48 5.55 -15.27
C ASP A 410 1.97 4.17 -15.77
N TYR A 411 2.87 3.53 -15.01
CA TYR A 411 3.32 2.17 -15.29
C TYR A 411 2.14 1.18 -15.35
N PHE A 412 1.24 1.22 -14.37
CA PHE A 412 0.04 0.38 -14.33
C PHE A 412 -0.89 0.67 -15.51
N ARG A 413 -1.18 1.94 -15.81
CA ARG A 413 -2.03 2.36 -16.94
C ARG A 413 -1.53 1.80 -18.27
N ARG A 414 -0.22 1.78 -18.48
CA ARG A 414 0.40 1.19 -19.69
C ARG A 414 0.20 -0.32 -19.77
N VAL A 415 0.41 -1.03 -18.67
CA VAL A 415 0.19 -2.49 -18.60
C VAL A 415 -1.29 -2.81 -18.85
N LEU A 416 -2.20 -2.09 -18.19
CA LEU A 416 -3.65 -2.28 -18.30
C LEU A 416 -4.15 -1.99 -19.74
N CYS A 417 -3.74 -0.86 -20.33
CA CYS A 417 -4.14 -0.49 -21.69
C CYS A 417 -3.66 -1.50 -22.73
N ASN A 418 -2.44 -2.04 -22.56
CA ASN A 418 -1.96 -3.09 -23.44
C ASN A 418 -2.79 -4.36 -23.33
N ARG A 419 -3.15 -4.77 -22.10
CA ARG A 419 -3.99 -5.94 -21.85
C ARG A 419 -5.40 -5.80 -22.46
N VAL A 420 -6.04 -4.63 -22.29
CA VAL A 420 -7.36 -4.36 -22.86
C VAL A 420 -7.30 -4.29 -24.40
N ALA A 421 -6.21 -3.75 -24.94
CA ALA A 421 -6.01 -3.70 -26.40
C ALA A 421 -5.88 -5.09 -27.02
N GLU A 422 -5.24 -6.04 -26.34
CA GLU A 422 -5.15 -7.45 -26.78
C GLU A 422 -6.56 -8.04 -26.94
N GLU A 423 -7.46 -7.88 -25.95
CA GLU A 423 -8.84 -8.35 -26.02
C GLU A 423 -9.64 -7.74 -27.17
N LEU A 424 -9.46 -6.44 -27.45
CA LEU A 424 -10.11 -5.78 -28.56
C LEU A 424 -9.61 -6.29 -29.92
N MET A 425 -8.30 -6.51 -30.06
CA MET A 425 -7.68 -6.99 -31.30
C MET A 425 -8.03 -8.46 -31.60
N ASP A 426 -8.13 -9.26 -30.55
CA ASP A 426 -8.50 -10.68 -30.66
C ASP A 426 -10.01 -10.87 -30.86
N GLY A 427 -10.79 -9.80 -30.69
CA GLY A 427 -12.26 -9.83 -30.82
C GLY A 427 -13.00 -10.53 -29.67
N THR A 428 -12.32 -10.73 -28.54
CA THR A 428 -12.92 -11.27 -27.30
C THR A 428 -13.66 -10.21 -26.51
N PHE A 429 -13.34 -8.92 -26.75
CA PHE A 429 -14.06 -7.76 -26.24
C PHE A 429 -14.37 -6.83 -27.40
N LEU A 430 -15.65 -6.62 -27.73
CA LEU A 430 -16.06 -6.06 -29.02
C LEU A 430 -16.31 -4.53 -29.02
N SER A 431 -16.34 -3.90 -27.86
CA SER A 431 -16.74 -2.49 -27.72
C SER A 431 -15.60 -1.61 -27.22
N GLU A 432 -15.00 -0.82 -28.10
CA GLU A 432 -14.02 0.19 -27.72
C GLU A 432 -14.56 1.19 -26.69
N LYS A 433 -15.83 1.60 -26.84
CA LYS A 433 -16.50 2.46 -25.85
C LYS A 433 -16.57 1.81 -24.48
N ALA A 434 -16.87 0.51 -24.40
CA ALA A 434 -16.90 -0.22 -23.16
C ALA A 434 -15.47 -0.42 -22.59
N ALA A 435 -14.46 -0.61 -23.45
CA ALA A 435 -13.06 -0.67 -23.05
C ALA A 435 -12.59 0.64 -22.42
N LEU A 436 -12.88 1.79 -23.02
CA LEU A 436 -12.55 3.10 -22.45
C LEU A 436 -13.25 3.35 -21.11
N LYS A 437 -14.53 2.95 -21.01
CA LYS A 437 -15.24 3.03 -19.72
C LYS A 437 -14.57 2.14 -18.67
N LEU A 438 -14.26 0.89 -19.00
CA LEU A 438 -13.56 -0.04 -18.10
C LEU A 438 -12.21 0.55 -17.64
N LEU A 439 -11.42 1.09 -18.55
CA LEU A 439 -10.15 1.73 -18.21
C LEU A 439 -10.31 2.91 -17.27
N THR A 440 -11.33 3.77 -17.51
CA THR A 440 -11.64 4.90 -16.62
C THR A 440 -12.06 4.41 -15.24
N ASP A 441 -12.92 3.38 -15.18
CA ASP A 441 -13.36 2.79 -13.92
C ASP A 441 -12.15 2.23 -13.11
N LEU A 442 -11.24 1.51 -13.77
CA LEU A 442 -10.08 0.88 -13.14
C LEU A 442 -8.95 1.87 -12.81
N CYS A 443 -8.87 2.99 -13.53
CA CYS A 443 -7.82 4.00 -13.27
C CYS A 443 -8.22 5.00 -12.19
N VAL A 444 -9.53 5.22 -11.96
CA VAL A 444 -9.97 6.27 -11.02
C VAL A 444 -11.36 6.04 -10.40
N GLU A 445 -12.41 5.66 -11.17
CA GLU A 445 -13.77 5.71 -10.65
C GLU A 445 -14.05 4.68 -9.55
N ASN A 446 -13.45 3.48 -9.65
CA ASN A 446 -13.65 2.46 -8.62
C ASN A 446 -12.96 2.83 -7.30
N SER A 447 -11.80 3.48 -7.34
CA SER A 447 -11.15 3.98 -6.13
C SER A 447 -11.88 5.19 -5.53
N ARG A 448 -12.47 6.08 -6.34
CA ARG A 448 -13.35 7.17 -5.85
C ARG A 448 -14.55 6.65 -5.05
N LYS A 449 -15.18 5.59 -5.52
CA LYS A 449 -16.32 4.96 -4.82
C LYS A 449 -16.03 4.54 -3.39
N LEU A 450 -14.77 4.22 -3.06
CA LEU A 450 -14.38 3.91 -1.68
C LEU A 450 -14.60 5.10 -0.75
N PHE A 451 -14.54 6.32 -1.27
CA PHE A 451 -14.66 7.57 -0.53
C PHE A 451 -16.02 8.27 -0.73
N GLY A 452 -16.98 7.58 -1.35
CA GLY A 452 -18.35 8.05 -1.52
C GLY A 452 -18.53 9.05 -2.67
N GLU A 453 -17.68 8.98 -3.68
CA GLU A 453 -17.70 9.85 -4.88
C GLU A 453 -18.17 9.11 -6.13
#